data_c3c569b6b8546e17f9c3ffe747fdc5fa
#
_entry.id   c3c569b6b8546e17f9c3ffe747fdc5fa
#
_cell.length_a   1.000
_cell.length_b   1.000
_cell.length_c   1.000
_cell.angle_alpha   90.00
_cell.angle_beta   90.00
_cell.angle_gamma   90.00
#
_symmetry.space_group_name_H-M   'P 1'
#
loop_
_entity.id
_entity.type
_entity.pdbx_description
1 polymer ?
#
loop_
_entity_poly.entity_id
_entity_poly.type
_entity_poly.pdbx_seq_one_letter_code
_entity_poly.pdbx_strand_id
1 'polypeptide(L)'
;MVYFIILFLFISQCTQPPRMVRQYDYNMPKDNVLAQCKAVLETLDYEIDIYAPESNALITKSINFRSILRRYNYLIYIQVTDNVDVYISAERSIVNRLLKSNLEGAGIIIQQPENAMPYGIQKRIFTPIEKGLKRKKIKRIRMLR
;
A
#
# COMPACT_ATOMS: atom_id res chain seq x y z
N MET A 1 -13.74 6.80 42.69
CA MET A 1 -12.40 6.35 42.25
C MET A 1 -12.45 5.16 41.28
N VAL A 2 -13.31 4.18 41.49
CA VAL A 2 -13.42 2.98 40.63
C VAL A 2 -13.89 3.32 39.20
N TYR A 3 -14.77 4.29 39.02
CA TYR A 3 -15.28 4.72 37.71
C TYR A 3 -14.21 5.39 36.82
N PHE A 4 -13.19 6.00 37.39
CA PHE A 4 -12.08 6.61 36.64
C PHE A 4 -11.14 5.56 36.04
N ILE A 5 -10.97 4.44 36.72
CA ILE A 5 -10.13 3.33 36.27
C ILE A 5 -10.81 2.59 35.09
N ILE A 6 -12.14 2.44 35.14
CA ILE A 6 -12.91 1.79 34.07
C ILE A 6 -12.89 2.64 32.80
N LEU A 7 -12.96 3.97 32.92
CA LEU A 7 -12.89 4.87 31.77
C LEU A 7 -11.52 4.83 31.06
N PHE A 8 -10.43 4.62 31.82
CA PHE A 8 -9.07 4.52 31.26
C PHE A 8 -8.82 3.21 30.51
N LEU A 9 -9.53 2.12 30.85
CA LEU A 9 -9.42 0.83 30.15
C LEU A 9 -10.10 0.84 28.78
N PHE A 10 -11.04 1.72 28.53
CA PHE A 10 -11.69 1.84 27.21
C PHE A 10 -10.90 2.68 26.20
N ILE A 11 -9.88 3.43 26.62
CA ILE A 11 -9.08 4.29 25.73
C ILE A 11 -7.91 3.53 25.10
N SER A 12 -7.56 2.36 25.62
CA SER A 12 -6.52 1.50 25.05
C SER A 12 -7.03 0.54 23.96
N GLN A 13 -8.02 0.97 23.16
CA GLN A 13 -8.23 0.35 21.87
C GLN A 13 -7.02 0.70 21.01
N CYS A 14 -6.05 -0.21 21.01
CA CYS A 14 -4.94 -0.22 20.07
C CYS A 14 -5.53 -0.14 18.67
N THR A 15 -5.65 1.06 18.11
CA THR A 15 -6.01 1.22 16.70
C THR A 15 -4.83 0.67 15.92
N GLN A 16 -4.93 -0.60 15.55
CA GLN A 16 -3.94 -1.19 14.65
C GLN A 16 -3.85 -0.29 13.41
N PRO A 17 -2.65 0.09 13.00
CA PRO A 17 -2.49 0.89 11.80
C PRO A 17 -3.17 0.18 10.64
N PRO A 18 -3.84 0.91 9.72
CA PRO A 18 -4.52 0.29 8.60
C PRO A 18 -3.51 -0.53 7.80
N ARG A 19 -3.83 -1.79 7.55
CA ARG A 19 -2.98 -2.68 6.76
C ARG A 19 -2.78 -2.09 5.36
N MET A 20 -1.57 -2.23 4.82
CA MET A 20 -1.25 -1.81 3.45
C MET A 20 -1.81 -2.78 2.41
N VAL A 21 -3.04 -3.23 2.62
CA VAL A 21 -3.78 -4.14 1.75
C VAL A 21 -5.23 -3.69 1.63
N ARG A 22 -5.81 -3.86 0.44
CA ARG A 22 -7.25 -3.66 0.19
C ARG A 22 -7.77 -4.83 -0.62
N GLN A 23 -8.96 -5.30 -0.23
CA GLN A 23 -9.63 -6.42 -0.87
C GLN A 23 -10.82 -5.93 -1.69
N TYR A 24 -10.99 -6.51 -2.86
CA TYR A 24 -12.05 -6.18 -3.80
C TYR A 24 -12.74 -7.45 -4.28
N ASP A 25 -14.06 -7.40 -4.33
CA ASP A 25 -14.91 -8.45 -4.88
C ASP A 25 -15.13 -8.25 -6.38
N TYR A 26 -15.28 -9.33 -7.11
CA TYR A 26 -15.51 -9.32 -8.54
C TYR A 26 -16.51 -10.40 -8.97
N ASN A 27 -17.15 -10.18 -10.10
CA ASN A 27 -18.10 -11.12 -10.70
C ASN A 27 -17.79 -11.31 -12.19
N MET A 28 -16.62 -11.88 -12.48
CA MET A 28 -16.15 -12.17 -13.83
C MET A 28 -15.06 -13.26 -13.78
N PRO A 29 -14.70 -13.91 -14.90
CA PRO A 29 -13.62 -14.89 -14.91
C PRO A 29 -12.27 -14.32 -14.44
N LYS A 30 -11.50 -15.09 -13.67
CA LYS A 30 -10.21 -14.67 -13.05
C LYS A 30 -9.23 -14.07 -14.04
N ASP A 31 -9.08 -14.69 -15.21
CA ASP A 31 -8.16 -14.22 -16.26
C ASP A 31 -8.50 -12.80 -16.72
N ASN A 32 -9.80 -12.50 -16.84
CA ASN A 32 -10.27 -11.16 -17.20
C ASN A 32 -10.04 -10.16 -16.08
N VAL A 33 -10.15 -10.59 -14.81
CA VAL A 33 -9.93 -9.71 -13.65
C VAL A 33 -8.50 -9.18 -13.63
N LEU A 34 -7.51 -10.07 -13.78
CA LEU A 34 -6.10 -9.68 -13.76
C LEU A 34 -5.78 -8.71 -14.90
N ALA A 35 -6.30 -8.99 -16.11
CA ALA A 35 -6.14 -8.09 -17.26
C ALA A 35 -6.77 -6.70 -17.02
N GLN A 36 -7.94 -6.65 -16.37
CA GLN A 36 -8.56 -5.38 -16.00
C GLN A 36 -7.76 -4.63 -14.92
N CYS A 37 -7.21 -5.33 -13.93
CA CYS A 37 -6.33 -4.74 -12.93
C CYS A 37 -5.08 -4.13 -13.59
N LYS A 38 -4.45 -4.85 -14.52
CA LYS A 38 -3.33 -4.35 -15.32
C LYS A 38 -3.71 -3.06 -16.05
N ALA A 39 -4.80 -3.07 -16.81
CA ALA A 39 -5.25 -1.91 -17.57
C ALA A 39 -5.54 -0.70 -16.67
N VAL A 40 -6.08 -0.90 -15.45
CA VAL A 40 -6.30 0.17 -14.48
C VAL A 40 -4.97 0.76 -14.02
N LEU A 41 -3.98 -0.07 -13.68
CA LEU A 41 -2.67 0.43 -13.24
C LEU A 41 -1.95 1.18 -14.37
N GLU A 42 -1.95 0.67 -15.59
CA GLU A 42 -1.37 1.33 -16.75
C GLU A 42 -2.04 2.69 -17.04
N THR A 43 -3.37 2.79 -16.88
CA THR A 43 -4.10 4.07 -17.00
C THR A 43 -3.70 5.08 -15.90
N LEU A 44 -3.16 4.62 -14.79
CA LEU A 44 -2.67 5.43 -13.68
C LEU A 44 -1.15 5.66 -13.74
N ASP A 45 -0.54 5.42 -14.91
CA ASP A 45 0.90 5.59 -15.18
C ASP A 45 1.82 4.67 -14.35
N TYR A 46 1.29 3.53 -13.87
CA TYR A 46 2.13 2.50 -13.26
C TYR A 46 2.75 1.61 -14.33
N GLU A 47 4.07 1.49 -14.32
CA GLU A 47 4.77 0.51 -15.13
C GLU A 47 4.67 -0.89 -14.50
N ILE A 48 4.28 -1.88 -15.30
CA ILE A 48 4.21 -3.27 -14.86
C ILE A 48 5.62 -3.88 -14.99
N ASP A 49 6.11 -4.47 -13.91
CA ASP A 49 7.37 -5.20 -13.87
C ASP A 49 7.16 -6.69 -14.14
N ILE A 50 6.22 -7.29 -13.41
CA ILE A 50 5.87 -8.70 -13.55
C ILE A 50 4.37 -8.83 -13.84
N TYR A 51 4.04 -9.57 -14.89
CA TYR A 51 2.69 -9.98 -15.20
C TYR A 51 2.66 -11.49 -15.36
N ALA A 52 2.08 -12.21 -14.41
CA ALA A 52 2.06 -13.67 -14.31
C ALA A 52 0.61 -14.18 -14.24
N PRO A 53 -0.07 -14.34 -15.40
CA PRO A 53 -1.45 -14.84 -15.45
C PRO A 53 -1.60 -16.23 -14.86
N GLU A 54 -0.59 -17.09 -15.03
CA GLU A 54 -0.55 -18.45 -14.49
C GLU A 54 -0.59 -18.49 -12.96
N SER A 55 -0.04 -17.46 -12.32
CA SER A 55 -0.06 -17.30 -10.86
C SER A 55 -1.15 -16.33 -10.41
N ASN A 56 -1.94 -15.78 -11.33
CA ASN A 56 -2.94 -14.72 -11.09
C ASN A 56 -2.36 -13.53 -10.34
N ALA A 57 -1.15 -13.11 -10.68
CA ALA A 57 -0.41 -12.07 -9.98
C ALA A 57 0.17 -11.04 -10.94
N LEU A 58 0.30 -9.81 -10.44
CA LEU A 58 1.06 -8.77 -11.12
C LEU A 58 1.77 -7.86 -10.11
N ILE A 59 2.91 -7.33 -10.50
CA ILE A 59 3.74 -6.44 -9.70
C ILE A 59 4.12 -5.23 -10.55
N THR A 60 4.04 -4.04 -9.98
CA THR A 60 4.54 -2.81 -10.62
C THR A 60 6.02 -2.60 -10.34
N LYS A 61 6.69 -1.83 -11.18
CA LYS A 61 7.98 -1.27 -10.82
C LYS A 61 7.87 -0.39 -9.58
N SER A 62 9.00 -0.22 -8.90
CA SER A 62 9.09 0.63 -7.73
C SER A 62 8.91 2.10 -8.10
N ILE A 63 8.15 2.81 -7.29
CA ILE A 63 7.82 4.23 -7.44
C ILE A 63 8.35 5.01 -6.27
N ASN A 64 8.99 6.13 -6.58
CA ASN A 64 9.46 7.06 -5.58
C ASN A 64 8.33 8.03 -5.19
N PHE A 65 7.97 8.02 -3.91
CA PHE A 65 7.05 8.99 -3.34
C PHE A 65 7.79 9.89 -2.35
N ARG A 66 7.75 11.19 -2.61
CA ARG A 66 8.34 12.20 -1.72
C ARG A 66 7.25 12.98 -1.02
N SER A 67 7.26 12.97 0.31
CA SER A 67 6.53 13.89 1.17
C SER A 67 7.51 14.90 1.79
N ILE A 68 7.01 15.95 2.43
CA ILE A 68 7.82 17.03 3.03
C ILE A 68 8.89 16.47 3.98
N LEU A 69 8.55 15.44 4.78
CA LEU A 69 9.42 14.88 5.81
C LEU A 69 9.89 13.45 5.53
N ARG A 70 9.35 12.79 4.50
CA ARG A 70 9.58 11.36 4.28
C ARG A 70 9.69 11.03 2.80
N ARG A 71 10.57 10.09 2.49
CA ARG A 71 10.72 9.50 1.17
C ARG A 71 10.42 8.02 1.26
N TYR A 72 9.58 7.53 0.36
CA TYR A 72 9.24 6.13 0.25
C TYR A 72 9.51 5.65 -1.17
N ASN A 73 10.02 4.43 -1.26
CA ASN A 73 9.96 3.63 -2.48
C ASN A 73 8.86 2.62 -2.26
N TYR A 74 7.89 2.54 -3.15
CA TYR A 74 6.82 1.56 -3.02
C TYR A 74 6.53 0.89 -4.36
N LEU A 75 6.03 -0.33 -4.29
CA LEU A 75 5.46 -1.06 -5.41
C LEU A 75 4.07 -1.55 -5.04
N ILE A 76 3.27 -1.84 -6.07
CA ILE A 76 1.96 -2.43 -5.91
C ILE A 76 2.04 -3.88 -6.37
N TYR A 77 1.57 -4.78 -5.52
CA TYR A 77 1.38 -6.18 -5.82
C TYR A 77 -0.12 -6.49 -5.81
N ILE A 78 -0.60 -7.12 -6.88
CA ILE A 78 -1.99 -7.58 -6.98
C ILE A 78 -1.98 -9.10 -7.10
N GLN A 79 -2.81 -9.73 -6.27
CA GLN A 79 -3.09 -11.16 -6.30
C GLN A 79 -4.59 -11.35 -6.51
N VAL A 80 -4.96 -12.19 -7.48
CA VAL A 80 -6.35 -12.58 -7.74
C VAL A 80 -6.56 -14.01 -7.27
N THR A 81 -7.35 -14.17 -6.23
CA THR A 81 -7.78 -15.45 -5.68
C THR A 81 -9.31 -15.55 -5.77
N ASP A 82 -9.99 -15.69 -4.67
CA ASP A 82 -11.45 -15.51 -4.59
C ASP A 82 -11.83 -14.01 -4.57
N ASN A 83 -10.86 -13.17 -4.20
CA ASN A 83 -10.93 -11.72 -4.22
C ASN A 83 -9.72 -11.15 -4.95
N VAL A 84 -9.76 -9.86 -5.25
CA VAL A 84 -8.59 -9.11 -5.70
C VAL A 84 -7.95 -8.47 -4.48
N ASP A 85 -6.76 -8.93 -4.14
CA ASP A 85 -5.96 -8.35 -3.06
C ASP A 85 -4.93 -7.39 -3.66
N VAL A 86 -5.03 -6.13 -3.28
CA VAL A 86 -4.08 -5.08 -3.68
C VAL A 86 -3.21 -4.72 -2.49
N TYR A 87 -1.93 -5.02 -2.58
CA TYR A 87 -0.92 -4.76 -1.56
C TYR A 87 -0.03 -3.60 -1.96
N ILE A 88 0.37 -2.79 -0.98
CA ILE A 88 1.48 -1.86 -1.11
C ILE A 88 2.66 -2.43 -0.33
N SER A 89 3.78 -2.64 -0.99
CA SER A 89 5.07 -2.90 -0.35
C SER A 89 5.90 -1.63 -0.42
N ALA A 90 6.39 -1.15 0.71
CA ALA A 90 7.08 0.12 0.79
C ALA A 90 8.36 0.03 1.61
N GLU A 91 9.35 0.82 1.20
CA GLU A 91 10.58 1.06 1.92
C GLU A 91 10.70 2.56 2.21
N ARG A 92 11.08 2.89 3.41
CA ARG A 92 11.33 4.27 3.83
C ARG A 92 12.81 4.58 3.75
N SER A 93 13.16 5.66 3.06
CA SER A 93 14.54 6.18 3.05
C SER A 93 14.76 7.11 4.25
N ILE A 94 15.69 6.74 5.12
CA ILE A 94 16.10 7.52 6.29
C ILE A 94 17.46 8.10 6.01
N VAL A 95 17.60 9.43 6.09
CA VAL A 95 18.90 10.09 6.05
C VAL A 95 19.47 10.12 7.47
N ASN A 96 20.43 9.27 7.75
CA ASN A 96 21.11 9.29 9.04
C ASN A 96 22.22 10.35 9.03
N ARG A 97 21.92 11.53 9.58
CA ARG A 97 22.88 12.64 9.70
C ARG A 97 23.92 12.44 10.80
N LEU A 98 23.69 11.46 11.69
CA LEU A 98 24.59 11.18 12.82
C LEU A 98 25.82 10.35 12.41
N LEU A 99 25.74 9.61 11.31
CA LEU A 99 26.88 8.93 10.72
C LEU A 99 27.59 9.87 9.72
N LYS A 100 28.09 11.00 10.22
CA LYS A 100 29.08 11.79 9.49
C LYS A 100 30.38 10.97 9.47
N SER A 101 30.61 10.22 8.41
CA SER A 101 31.97 9.93 8.01
C SER A 101 32.62 11.27 7.67
N ASN A 102 33.85 11.53 8.12
CA ASN A 102 34.59 12.78 7.99
C ASN A 102 34.91 13.18 6.53
N LEU A 103 34.25 12.62 5.56
CA LEU A 103 34.41 12.85 4.14
C LEU A 103 33.03 13.26 3.56
N GLU A 104 32.94 14.56 3.29
CA GLU A 104 31.93 15.18 2.41
C GLU A 104 30.47 14.97 2.75
N GLY A 105 29.92 15.65 3.74
CA GLY A 105 28.54 16.22 3.76
C GLY A 105 27.32 15.35 3.44
N ALA A 106 27.47 14.16 2.90
CA ALA A 106 26.42 13.26 2.48
C ALA A 106 26.06 12.30 3.61
N GLY A 107 24.90 12.47 4.22
CA GLY A 107 24.35 11.49 5.18
C GLY A 107 24.12 10.13 4.50
N ILE A 108 24.39 9.05 5.23
CA ILE A 108 24.10 7.69 4.73
C ILE A 108 22.58 7.51 4.63
N ILE A 109 22.10 7.13 3.45
CA ILE A 109 20.71 6.79 3.22
C ILE A 109 20.50 5.32 3.57
N ILE A 110 19.73 5.04 4.61
CA ILE A 110 19.33 3.69 4.99
C ILE A 110 17.90 3.46 4.49
N GLN A 111 17.69 2.36 3.77
CA GLN A 111 16.35 1.91 3.40
C GLN A 111 15.85 0.92 4.44
N GLN A 112 14.67 1.17 4.99
CA GLN A 112 14.03 0.29 5.94
C GLN A 112 12.65 -0.12 5.42
N PRO A 113 12.30 -1.43 5.50
CA PRO A 113 10.96 -1.87 5.19
C PRO A 113 9.94 -1.10 6.03
N GLU A 114 8.90 -0.60 5.40
CA GLU A 114 7.83 0.13 6.08
C GLU A 114 6.60 -0.77 6.18
N ASN A 115 6.31 -1.26 7.38
CA ASN A 115 5.16 -2.13 7.64
C ASN A 115 3.82 -1.38 7.69
N ALA A 116 3.87 -0.07 7.90
CA ALA A 116 2.67 0.76 8.01
C ALA A 116 2.95 2.19 7.55
N MET A 117 2.67 2.47 6.29
CA MET A 117 2.67 3.85 5.79
C MET A 117 1.55 4.67 6.46
N PRO A 118 1.75 5.99 6.70
CA PRO A 118 0.69 6.87 7.18
C PRO A 118 -0.58 6.76 6.33
N TYR A 119 -1.74 6.74 6.98
CA TYR A 119 -3.03 6.55 6.33
C TYR A 119 -3.28 7.53 5.16
N GLY A 120 -2.87 8.79 5.31
CA GLY A 120 -3.01 9.80 4.25
C GLY A 120 -2.25 9.45 2.98
N ILE A 121 -1.07 8.84 3.10
CA ILE A 121 -0.27 8.38 1.96
C ILE A 121 -0.92 7.14 1.33
N GLN A 122 -1.30 6.15 2.15
CA GLN A 122 -2.03 4.98 1.65
C GLN A 122 -3.29 5.38 0.88
N LYS A 123 -4.06 6.36 1.41
CA LYS A 123 -5.27 6.85 0.75
C LYS A 123 -4.97 7.47 -0.62
N ARG A 124 -3.88 8.21 -0.75
CA ARG A 124 -3.46 8.79 -2.05
C ARG A 124 -3.15 7.72 -3.09
N ILE A 125 -2.58 6.59 -2.69
CA ILE A 125 -2.25 5.47 -3.58
C ILE A 125 -3.51 4.66 -3.90
N PHE A 126 -4.26 4.24 -2.88
CA PHE A 126 -5.41 3.36 -3.06
C PHE A 126 -6.62 4.03 -3.72
N THR A 127 -6.87 5.33 -3.47
CA THR A 127 -8.09 5.99 -3.97
C THR A 127 -8.20 5.98 -5.50
N PRO A 128 -7.17 6.34 -6.28
CA PRO A 128 -7.26 6.27 -7.74
C PRO A 128 -7.42 4.82 -8.24
N ILE A 129 -6.74 3.86 -7.63
CA ILE A 129 -6.85 2.43 -7.97
C ILE A 129 -8.28 1.95 -7.72
N GLU A 130 -8.85 2.24 -6.55
CA GLU A 130 -10.23 1.89 -6.19
C GLU A 130 -11.25 2.47 -7.18
N LYS A 131 -11.06 3.73 -7.59
CA LYS A 131 -11.92 4.37 -8.60
C LYS A 131 -11.81 3.66 -9.96
N GLY A 132 -10.60 3.29 -10.37
CA GLY A 132 -10.35 2.55 -11.60
C GLY A 132 -11.00 1.16 -11.58
N LEU A 133 -10.77 0.40 -10.53
CA LEU A 133 -11.34 -0.94 -10.34
C LEU A 133 -12.88 -0.92 -10.28
N LYS A 134 -13.47 0.08 -9.60
CA LYS A 134 -14.92 0.25 -9.54
C LYS A 134 -15.55 0.44 -10.94
N ARG A 135 -14.89 1.19 -11.83
CA ARG A 135 -15.33 1.35 -13.22
C ARG A 135 -15.32 0.03 -14.00
N LYS A 136 -14.46 -0.90 -13.60
CA LYS A 136 -14.35 -2.26 -14.15
C LYS A 136 -15.23 -3.29 -13.42
N LYS A 137 -16.20 -2.84 -12.62
CA LYS A 137 -17.14 -3.66 -11.80
C LYS A 137 -16.44 -4.49 -10.71
N ILE A 138 -15.23 -4.13 -10.33
CA ILE A 138 -14.48 -4.70 -9.21
C ILE A 138 -14.71 -3.78 -8.00
N LYS A 139 -15.39 -4.28 -6.95
CA LYS A 139 -15.87 -3.45 -5.83
C LYS A 139 -15.11 -3.75 -4.56
N ARG A 140 -14.80 -2.72 -3.79
CA ARG A 140 -14.12 -2.87 -2.51
C ARG A 140 -15.00 -3.62 -1.50
N ILE A 141 -14.42 -4.64 -0.87
CA ILE A 141 -15.03 -5.32 0.28
C ILE A 141 -14.87 -4.40 1.50
N ARG A 142 -15.98 -3.98 2.09
CA ARG A 142 -15.97 -3.28 3.37
C ARG A 142 -15.94 -4.34 4.45
N MET A 143 -14.80 -4.53 5.11
CA MET A 143 -14.81 -5.30 6.36
C MET A 143 -15.70 -4.55 7.35
N LEU A 144 -16.81 -5.13 7.71
CA LEU A 144 -17.61 -4.69 8.86
C LEU A 144 -16.69 -4.84 10.09
N ARG A 145 -16.45 -3.73 10.76
CA ARG A 145 -15.73 -3.69 12.04
C ARG A 145 -16.66 -4.11 13.17
#